data_0bf879d893c9bd732611c59fe2e35a22
#
_entry.id   0bf879d893c9bd732611c59fe2e35a22
#
_cell.length_a   1.000
_cell.length_b   1.000
_cell.length_c   1.000
_cell.angle_alpha   90.00
_cell.angle_beta   90.00
_cell.angle_gamma   90.00
#
_symmetry.space_group_name_H-M   'P 1'
#
loop_
_entity.id
_entity.type
_entity.pdbx_description
1 polymer ?
#
loop_
_entity_poly.entity_id
_entity_poly.type
_entity_poly.pdbx_seq_one_letter_code
_entity_poly.pdbx_strand_id
1 'polypeptide(L)' 'MSDSVNHPAHYTGGEIECIDAIKAACGEHYEGYLQGNAMKNLWRYRLKGRPYEDLQKAAWYVARLA' A
#
# COMPACT_ATOMS: atom_id res chain seq x y z
N MET A 1 3.87 -6.01 17.49
CA MET A 1 2.68 -6.20 16.65
C MET A 1 3.06 -6.15 15.19
N SER A 2 2.54 -7.06 14.42
CA SER A 2 2.76 -7.00 12.99
C SER A 2 1.98 -5.83 12.41
N ASP A 3 2.65 -4.95 11.69
CA ASP A 3 2.01 -3.83 11.03
C ASP A 3 1.63 -4.25 9.62
N SER A 4 0.42 -4.76 9.46
CA SER A 4 -0.04 -5.27 8.17
C SER A 4 -0.30 -4.17 7.16
N VAL A 5 -0.28 -2.92 7.59
CA VAL A 5 -0.51 -1.78 6.71
C VAL A 5 0.82 -1.19 6.21
N ASN A 6 1.72 -0.91 7.13
CA ASN A 6 2.99 -0.26 6.79
C ASN A 6 4.11 -1.26 6.52
N HIS A 7 4.14 -2.35 7.27
CA HIS A 7 5.20 -3.36 7.15
C HIS A 7 4.61 -4.77 7.15
N PRO A 8 3.88 -5.16 6.11
CA PRO A 8 3.37 -6.51 6.03
C PRO A 8 4.51 -7.51 6.05
N ALA A 9 4.42 -8.50 6.92
CA ALA A 9 5.52 -9.44 7.15
C ALA A 9 5.97 -10.15 5.87
N HIS A 10 5.04 -10.49 4.98
CA HIS A 10 5.36 -11.20 3.75
C HIS A 10 5.98 -10.31 2.68
N TYR A 11 6.03 -9.01 2.88
CA TYR A 11 6.67 -8.07 1.97
C TYR A 11 8.05 -7.65 2.45
N THR A 12 8.41 -8.05 3.64
CA THR A 12 9.70 -7.68 4.20
C THR A 12 10.67 -8.83 3.96
N GLY A 13 11.73 -8.57 3.23
CA GLY A 13 12.74 -9.60 2.96
C GLY A 13 14.10 -8.96 2.83
N GLY A 14 14.99 -9.25 3.79
CA GLY A 14 16.34 -8.71 3.75
C GLY A 14 16.38 -7.23 4.08
N GLU A 15 17.24 -6.51 3.39
CA GLU A 15 17.53 -5.11 3.68
C GLU A 15 16.60 -4.12 2.98
N ILE A 16 15.91 -4.57 1.94
CA ILE A 16 15.06 -3.70 1.13
C ILE A 16 13.61 -4.09 1.30
N GLU A 17 12.78 -3.13 1.67
CA GLU A 17 11.34 -3.35 1.75
C GLU A 17 10.76 -3.45 0.35
N CYS A 18 9.70 -4.24 0.21
CA CYS A 18 9.05 -4.44 -1.08
C CYS A 18 8.61 -3.12 -1.71
N ILE A 19 8.08 -2.19 -0.90
CA ILE A 19 7.64 -0.91 -1.44
C ILE A 19 8.77 -0.11 -2.06
N ASP A 20 9.97 -0.20 -1.50
CA ASP A 20 11.12 0.51 -2.05
C ASP A 20 11.56 -0.14 -3.36
N ALA A 21 11.49 -1.46 -3.45
CA ALA A 21 11.78 -2.16 -4.69
C ALA A 21 10.78 -1.78 -5.79
N ILE A 22 9.51 -1.67 -5.44
CA ILE A 22 8.47 -1.26 -6.37
C ILE A 22 8.73 0.16 -6.86
N LYS A 23 9.10 1.06 -5.95
CA LYS A 23 9.42 2.43 -6.30
C LYS A 23 10.55 2.49 -7.31
N ALA A 24 11.61 1.73 -7.08
CA ALA A 24 12.75 1.69 -7.99
C ALA A 24 12.36 1.12 -9.35
N ALA A 25 11.56 0.06 -9.36
CA ALA A 25 11.14 -0.59 -10.61
C ALA A 25 10.19 0.27 -11.43
N CYS A 26 9.27 0.97 -10.76
CA CYS A 26 8.26 1.77 -11.45
C CYS A 26 8.80 3.11 -11.95
N GLY A 27 9.79 3.66 -11.27
CA GLY A 27 10.34 4.95 -11.65
C GLY A 27 9.25 6.03 -11.66
N GLU A 28 9.09 6.69 -12.80
CA GLU A 28 8.11 7.77 -12.95
C GLU A 28 6.66 7.30 -12.88
N HIS A 29 6.42 6.00 -13.01
CA HIS A 29 5.07 5.43 -12.94
C HIS A 29 4.66 5.06 -11.51
N TYR A 30 5.50 5.31 -10.53
CA TYR A 30 5.22 4.97 -9.15
C TYR A 30 4.00 5.71 -8.60
N GLU A 31 3.80 6.93 -9.03
CA GLU A 31 2.62 7.72 -8.64
C GLU A 31 1.32 7.00 -9.02
N GLY A 32 1.26 6.49 -10.24
CA GLY A 32 0.09 5.73 -10.69
C GLY A 32 -0.14 4.46 -9.90
N TYR A 33 0.93 3.78 -9.52
CA TYR A 33 0.85 2.60 -8.68
C TYR A 33 0.22 2.95 -7.32
N LEU A 34 0.67 4.02 -6.69
CA LEU A 34 0.14 4.45 -5.41
C LEU A 34 -1.33 4.88 -5.52
N GLN A 35 -1.64 5.65 -6.53
CA GLN A 35 -3.00 6.11 -6.79
C GLN A 35 -3.94 4.93 -7.01
N GLY A 36 -3.55 3.98 -7.84
CA GLY A 36 -4.37 2.82 -8.13
C GLY A 36 -4.65 1.97 -6.88
N ASN A 37 -3.65 1.79 -6.04
CA ASN A 37 -3.83 1.03 -4.81
C ASN A 37 -4.73 1.77 -3.81
N ALA A 38 -4.60 3.08 -3.70
CA ALA A 38 -5.47 3.87 -2.86
C ALA A 38 -6.92 3.76 -3.32
N MET A 39 -7.14 3.90 -4.63
CA MET A 39 -8.48 3.79 -5.21
C MET A 39 -9.07 2.40 -5.01
N LYS A 40 -8.27 1.37 -5.20
CA LYS A 40 -8.72 -0.01 -5.01
C LYS A 40 -9.21 -0.24 -3.59
N ASN A 41 -8.46 0.22 -2.60
CA ASN A 41 -8.84 0.04 -1.20
C ASN A 41 -10.08 0.85 -0.84
N LEU A 42 -10.20 2.07 -1.36
CA LEU A 42 -11.39 2.88 -1.16
C LEU A 42 -12.62 2.27 -1.82
N TRP A 43 -12.43 1.67 -2.98
CA TRP A 43 -13.53 1.04 -3.72
C TRP A 43 -14.13 -0.10 -2.93
N ARG A 44 -13.28 -0.94 -2.34
CA ARG A 44 -13.74 -2.21 -1.77
C ARG A 44 -13.91 -2.24 -0.26
N TYR A 45 -13.67 -1.13 0.43
CA TYR A 45 -13.71 -1.18 1.89
C TYR A 45 -15.08 -1.59 2.45
N ARG A 46 -16.16 -1.35 1.71
CA ARG A 46 -17.49 -1.77 2.10
C ARG A 46 -17.84 -3.18 1.66
N LEU A 47 -17.03 -3.76 0.77
CA LEU A 47 -17.36 -5.03 0.13
C LEU A 47 -16.67 -6.23 0.76
N LYS A 48 -15.56 -5.99 1.48
CA LYS A 48 -14.66 -7.05 1.93
C LYS A 48 -14.75 -7.24 3.41
N GLY A 49 -15.33 -7.39 4.21
CA GLY A 49 -15.36 -7.72 5.63
C GLY A 49 -14.27 -7.10 6.51
N ARG A 50 -13.40 -6.27 5.94
CA ARG A 50 -12.34 -5.59 6.70
C ARG A 50 -12.26 -4.11 6.34
N PRO A 51 -13.34 -3.35 6.57
CA PRO A 51 -13.38 -1.96 6.11
C PRO A 51 -12.31 -1.08 6.76
N TYR A 52 -12.04 -1.28 8.04
CA TYR A 52 -11.06 -0.45 8.73
C TYR A 52 -9.66 -0.68 8.17
N GLU A 53 -9.29 -1.92 7.93
CA GLU A 53 -7.98 -2.24 7.37
C GLU A 53 -7.84 -1.67 5.96
N ASP A 54 -8.87 -1.78 5.13
CA ASP A 54 -8.83 -1.23 3.77
C ASP A 54 -8.69 0.28 3.79
N LEU A 55 -9.38 0.96 4.71
CA LEU A 55 -9.25 2.41 4.82
C LEU A 55 -7.85 2.82 5.30
N GLN A 56 -7.26 2.05 6.20
CA GLN A 56 -5.90 2.31 6.65
C GLN A 56 -4.90 2.13 5.51
N LYS A 57 -5.10 1.12 4.68
CA LYS A 57 -4.24 0.90 3.51
C LYS A 57 -4.38 2.05 2.52
N ALA A 58 -5.60 2.49 2.26
CA ALA A 58 -5.82 3.64 1.38
C ALA A 58 -5.09 4.87 1.89
N ALA A 59 -5.20 5.15 3.19
CA ALA A 59 -4.53 6.29 3.80
C ALA A 59 -3.02 6.18 3.67
N TRP A 60 -2.47 4.97 3.82
CA TRP A 60 -1.03 4.73 3.69
C TRP A 60 -0.54 5.08 2.28
N TYR A 61 -1.27 4.62 1.26
CA TYR A 61 -0.90 4.92 -0.13
C TYR A 61 -1.04 6.41 -0.43
N VAL A 62 -2.10 7.05 0.07
CA VAL A 62 -2.29 8.49 -0.13
C VAL A 62 -1.17 9.29 0.53
N ALA A 63 -0.75 8.88 1.72
CA ALA A 63 0.35 9.55 2.41
C ALA A 63 1.65 9.47 1.60
N ARG A 64 1.87 8.37 0.90
CA ARG A 64 3.05 8.24 0.02
C ARG A 64 2.95 9.13 -1.20
N LEU A 65 1.74 9.42 -1.69
CA LEU A 65 1.54 10.33 -2.80
C LEU A 65 1.86 11.78 -2.43
N ALA A 66 1.54 12.12 -1.20
CA ALA A 66 1.79 13.47 -0.72
C ALA A 66 3.26 13.66 -0.39
#